data_4980fd49b1fc3342a5ebd8eb45cd7f57
#
_entry.id   4980fd49b1fc3342a5ebd8eb45cd7f57
#
_cell.length_a   1.000
_cell.length_b   1.000
_cell.length_c   1.000
_cell.angle_alpha   90.00
_cell.angle_beta   90.00
_cell.angle_gamma   90.00
#
_symmetry.space_group_name_H-M   'P 1'
#
loop_
_entity.id
_entity.type
_entity.pdbx_description
1 polymer ?
#
loop_
_entity_poly.entity_id
_entity_poly.type
_entity_poly.pdbx_seq_one_letter_code
_entity_poly.pdbx_strand_id
1 'polypeptide(L)'
;MRDSFATRSRLDVGGRSFTYASLPTLGKRFDLSHLPYSMKILLENLLRHEDGVTVLPEHIEAVARWDPKAEPDTEIAFMPARVILQDFTGVPCVVDLAAMRDAVVKLGGKASQINPLIPSELVIDHSIQVDVFGTADALDLNGRIEFERNRERYAFLRWGQKAFDGFRVVPPNTGIVHQVNLENLARVVMTGDRDGEAWAYPDTVFGTDSHTTMINGIGVLGWGVGGI
;
A
#
# COMPACT_ATOMS: atom_id res chain seq x y z
N MET A 1 9.02 -13.38 13.93
CA MET A 1 8.12 -12.29 14.41
C MET A 1 8.04 -12.34 15.92
N ARG A 2 8.26 -11.23 16.64
CA ARG A 2 8.12 -11.11 18.09
C ARG A 2 6.67 -10.80 18.47
N ASP A 3 6.31 -10.93 19.74
CA ASP A 3 5.01 -10.55 20.30
C ASP A 3 5.21 -10.27 21.82
N SER A 4 5.98 -9.21 22.07
CA SER A 4 6.40 -8.85 23.45
C SER A 4 5.23 -8.49 24.35
N PHE A 5 4.08 -8.17 23.77
CA PHE A 5 2.86 -7.80 24.48
C PHE A 5 1.81 -8.91 24.53
N ALA A 6 2.09 -10.08 23.91
CA ALA A 6 1.18 -11.23 23.82
C ALA A 6 -0.20 -10.84 23.25
N THR A 7 -0.19 -10.08 22.14
CA THR A 7 -1.39 -9.52 21.53
C THR A 7 -1.98 -10.38 20.43
N ARG A 8 -1.26 -11.41 19.96
CA ARG A 8 -1.79 -12.32 18.93
C ARG A 8 -3.04 -13.01 19.41
N SER A 9 -4.08 -12.90 18.62
CA SER A 9 -5.39 -13.44 18.90
C SER A 9 -5.97 -14.11 17.65
N ARG A 10 -6.96 -14.97 17.81
CA ARG A 10 -7.63 -15.64 16.70
C ARG A 10 -8.99 -15.01 16.45
N LEU A 11 -9.34 -14.94 15.18
CA LEU A 11 -10.62 -14.48 14.66
C LEU A 11 -11.16 -15.55 13.70
N ASP A 12 -12.29 -16.14 14.04
CA ASP A 12 -12.96 -17.13 13.20
C ASP A 12 -14.12 -16.46 12.45
N VAL A 13 -14.04 -16.47 11.11
CA VAL A 13 -15.04 -15.85 10.23
C VAL A 13 -15.29 -16.76 9.03
N GLY A 14 -16.56 -17.11 8.80
CA GLY A 14 -16.96 -17.87 7.62
C GLY A 14 -16.26 -19.25 7.48
N GLY A 15 -15.99 -19.93 8.60
CA GLY A 15 -15.29 -21.20 8.60
C GLY A 15 -13.77 -21.11 8.40
N ARG A 16 -13.22 -19.91 8.35
CA ARG A 16 -11.78 -19.64 8.26
C ARG A 16 -11.29 -19.02 9.56
N SER A 17 -10.08 -19.36 9.98
CA SER A 17 -9.42 -18.80 11.16
C SER A 17 -8.27 -17.88 10.73
N PHE A 18 -8.20 -16.72 11.35
CA PHE A 18 -7.15 -15.72 11.10
C PHE A 18 -6.47 -15.35 12.42
N THR A 19 -5.18 -15.09 12.35
CA THR A 19 -4.43 -14.42 13.41
C THR A 19 -4.54 -12.89 13.20
N TYR A 20 -4.63 -12.13 14.28
CA TYR A 20 -4.60 -10.66 14.24
C TYR A 20 -3.93 -10.09 15.50
N ALA A 21 -3.45 -8.85 15.41
CA ALA A 21 -2.90 -8.12 16.55
C ALA A 21 -4.05 -7.45 17.35
N SER A 22 -4.28 -7.90 18.57
CA SER A 22 -5.43 -7.50 19.39
C SER A 22 -5.15 -6.25 20.21
N LEU A 23 -5.70 -5.11 19.80
CA LEU A 23 -5.67 -3.88 20.58
C LEU A 23 -6.41 -4.02 21.95
N PRO A 24 -7.56 -4.72 22.06
CA PRO A 24 -8.16 -5.01 23.37
C PRO A 24 -7.24 -5.76 24.32
N THR A 25 -6.38 -6.63 23.82
CA THR A 25 -5.40 -7.33 24.66
C THR A 25 -4.30 -6.37 25.13
N LEU A 26 -3.79 -5.50 24.26
CA LEU A 26 -2.85 -4.46 24.65
C LEU A 26 -3.48 -3.47 25.64
N GLY A 27 -4.77 -3.17 25.48
CA GLY A 27 -5.55 -2.29 26.35
C GLY A 27 -5.65 -2.74 27.81
N LYS A 28 -5.27 -3.99 28.14
CA LYS A 28 -5.12 -4.46 29.52
C LYS A 28 -3.88 -3.90 30.20
N ARG A 29 -2.91 -3.39 29.42
CA ARG A 29 -1.65 -2.82 29.93
C ARG A 29 -1.58 -1.30 29.78
N PHE A 30 -2.25 -0.76 28.75
CA PHE A 30 -2.24 0.66 28.40
C PHE A 30 -3.66 1.16 28.23
N ASP A 31 -3.96 2.37 28.70
CA ASP A 31 -5.23 3.01 28.35
C ASP A 31 -5.18 3.50 26.90
N LEU A 32 -5.88 2.82 25.99
CA LEU A 32 -5.97 3.16 24.58
C LEU A 32 -7.24 3.96 24.24
N SER A 33 -8.05 4.33 25.23
CA SER A 33 -9.34 5.01 24.98
C SER A 33 -9.17 6.39 24.37
N HIS A 34 -8.09 7.08 24.75
CA HIS A 34 -7.75 8.43 24.26
C HIS A 34 -7.19 8.46 22.83
N LEU A 35 -6.71 7.32 22.29
CA LEU A 35 -6.11 7.27 20.96
C LEU A 35 -7.16 7.46 19.86
N PRO A 36 -6.93 8.36 18.88
CA PRO A 36 -7.72 8.42 17.67
C PRO A 36 -7.57 7.13 16.83
N TYR A 37 -8.52 6.87 15.94
CA TYR A 37 -8.50 5.65 15.12
C TYR A 37 -7.23 5.51 14.28
N SER A 38 -6.71 6.60 13.73
CA SER A 38 -5.45 6.60 12.98
C SER A 38 -4.28 6.08 13.81
N MET A 39 -4.16 6.53 15.08
CA MET A 39 -3.12 6.04 15.99
C MET A 39 -3.34 4.57 16.38
N LYS A 40 -4.59 4.12 16.51
CA LYS A 40 -4.91 2.70 16.75
C LYS A 40 -4.50 1.82 15.56
N ILE A 41 -4.65 2.28 14.32
CA ILE A 41 -4.20 1.57 13.13
C ILE A 41 -2.66 1.51 13.09
N LEU A 42 -1.97 2.61 13.38
CA LEU A 42 -0.50 2.61 13.49
C LEU A 42 -0.02 1.67 14.60
N LEU A 43 -0.70 1.66 15.73
CA LEU A 43 -0.37 0.76 16.84
C LEU A 43 -0.56 -0.73 16.48
N GLU A 44 -1.64 -1.07 15.79
CA GLU A 44 -1.84 -2.42 15.22
C GLU A 44 -0.70 -2.78 14.27
N ASN A 45 -0.32 -1.85 13.39
CA ASN A 45 0.76 -2.05 12.42
C ASN A 45 2.09 -2.38 13.12
N LEU A 46 2.47 -1.63 14.15
CA LEU A 46 3.67 -1.90 14.92
C LEU A 46 3.62 -3.27 15.61
N LEU A 47 2.50 -3.61 16.28
CA LEU A 47 2.33 -4.91 16.93
C LEU A 47 2.51 -6.07 15.94
N ARG A 48 1.94 -5.93 14.76
CA ARG A 48 2.02 -6.93 13.70
C ARG A 48 3.40 -7.03 13.06
N HIS A 49 4.22 -5.99 13.12
CA HIS A 49 5.54 -5.91 12.51
C HIS A 49 6.69 -5.95 13.51
N GLU A 50 6.42 -6.16 14.79
CA GLU A 50 7.47 -6.27 15.80
C GLU A 50 8.47 -7.37 15.44
N ASP A 51 9.73 -6.97 15.24
CA ASP A 51 10.84 -7.85 14.88
C ASP A 51 12.03 -7.73 15.83
N GLY A 52 12.07 -6.65 16.63
CA GLY A 52 13.14 -6.33 17.57
C GLY A 52 14.39 -5.74 16.90
N VAL A 53 14.24 -5.28 15.65
CA VAL A 53 15.29 -4.60 14.87
C VAL A 53 14.74 -3.29 14.30
N THR A 54 13.70 -3.36 13.46
CA THR A 54 13.05 -2.20 12.86
C THR A 54 11.91 -1.70 13.73
N VAL A 55 11.12 -2.62 14.28
CA VAL A 55 10.04 -2.31 15.21
C VAL A 55 10.36 -2.92 16.58
N LEU A 56 10.62 -2.04 17.52
CA LEU A 56 10.96 -2.36 18.90
C LEU A 56 9.76 -2.23 19.82
N PRO A 57 9.75 -2.89 20.99
CA PRO A 57 8.71 -2.70 22.01
C PRO A 57 8.51 -1.24 22.43
N GLU A 58 9.60 -0.46 22.46
CA GLU A 58 9.59 0.96 22.84
C GLU A 58 8.78 1.81 21.86
N HIS A 59 8.80 1.47 20.56
CA HIS A 59 7.99 2.15 19.52
C HIS A 59 6.49 1.90 19.76
N ILE A 60 6.13 0.66 20.15
CA ILE A 60 4.75 0.28 20.48
C ILE A 60 4.28 1.03 21.72
N GLU A 61 5.11 1.10 22.77
CA GLU A 61 4.79 1.85 24.00
C GLU A 61 4.66 3.34 23.73
N ALA A 62 5.53 3.93 22.91
CA ALA A 62 5.48 5.34 22.56
C ALA A 62 4.12 5.70 21.90
N VAL A 63 3.65 4.87 20.95
CA VAL A 63 2.35 5.09 20.31
C VAL A 63 1.20 4.81 21.27
N ALA A 64 1.29 3.77 22.11
CA ALA A 64 0.25 3.46 23.10
C ALA A 64 0.09 4.56 24.18
N ARG A 65 1.14 5.30 24.48
CA ARG A 65 1.18 6.43 25.42
C ARG A 65 1.11 7.80 24.76
N TRP A 66 0.84 7.86 23.46
CA TRP A 66 0.83 9.11 22.70
C TRP A 66 0.00 10.21 23.36
N ASP A 67 0.60 11.39 23.50
CA ASP A 67 -0.03 12.62 24.00
C ASP A 67 0.01 13.69 22.91
N PRO A 68 -1.16 14.21 22.46
CA PRO A 68 -1.21 15.23 21.43
C PRO A 68 -0.56 16.57 21.81
N LYS A 69 -0.23 16.76 23.09
CA LYS A 69 0.41 17.98 23.61
C LYS A 69 1.91 17.82 23.83
N ALA A 70 2.42 16.60 23.75
CA ALA A 70 3.85 16.35 23.89
C ALA A 70 4.58 16.69 22.57
N GLU A 71 5.82 17.15 22.68
CA GLU A 71 6.71 17.25 21.52
C GLU A 71 7.06 15.84 21.04
N PRO A 72 6.98 15.57 19.70
CA PRO A 72 7.35 14.28 19.15
C PRO A 72 8.85 14.01 19.37
N ASP A 73 9.19 12.88 19.94
CA ASP A 73 10.57 12.46 20.22
C ASP A 73 10.92 11.07 19.70
N THR A 74 9.95 10.35 19.17
CA THR A 74 10.11 8.96 18.75
C THR A 74 9.70 8.78 17.30
N GLU A 75 10.61 8.28 16.47
CA GLU A 75 10.32 7.83 15.11
C GLU A 75 9.81 6.40 15.14
N ILE A 76 8.83 6.10 14.29
CA ILE A 76 8.28 4.76 14.12
C ILE A 76 8.37 4.30 12.67
N ALA A 77 8.63 3.01 12.47
CA ALA A 77 8.51 2.40 11.15
C ALA A 77 7.05 2.07 10.84
N PHE A 78 6.62 2.38 9.62
CA PHE A 78 5.27 2.07 9.14
C PHE A 78 5.38 1.20 7.88
N MET A 79 4.70 0.04 7.88
CA MET A 79 4.62 -0.86 6.75
C MET A 79 3.19 -0.87 6.20
N PRO A 80 2.88 -0.12 5.12
CA PRO A 80 1.53 -0.10 4.56
C PRO A 80 1.14 -1.48 4.04
N ALA A 81 -0.16 -1.76 4.00
CA ALA A 81 -0.68 -3.01 3.47
C ALA A 81 -0.59 -3.09 1.95
N ARG A 82 -0.60 -1.93 1.28
CA ARG A 82 -0.44 -1.80 -0.17
C ARG A 82 0.08 -0.41 -0.56
N VAL A 83 0.58 -0.33 -1.78
CA VAL A 83 1.03 0.93 -2.39
C VAL A 83 0.15 1.22 -3.58
N ILE A 84 -0.28 2.48 -3.75
CA ILE A 84 -0.96 2.95 -4.94
C ILE A 84 -0.11 3.99 -5.65
N LEU A 85 0.03 3.83 -6.96
CA LEU A 85 0.86 4.66 -7.81
C LEU A 85 0.00 5.27 -8.91
N GLN A 86 0.18 6.53 -9.19
CA GLN A 86 -0.25 7.11 -10.46
C GLN A 86 0.88 6.95 -11.50
N ASP A 87 0.59 7.11 -12.77
CA ASP A 87 1.51 6.71 -13.83
C ASP A 87 2.72 7.63 -14.04
N PHE A 88 2.69 8.89 -13.64
CA PHE A 88 3.87 9.76 -13.73
C PHE A 88 4.97 9.39 -12.74
N THR A 89 4.60 8.99 -11.53
CA THR A 89 5.55 8.59 -10.49
C THR A 89 5.77 7.09 -10.46
N GLY A 90 4.74 6.30 -10.80
CA GLY A 90 4.78 4.85 -10.74
C GLY A 90 5.59 4.20 -11.86
N VAL A 91 5.56 4.74 -13.07
CA VAL A 91 6.35 4.18 -14.19
C VAL A 91 7.85 4.26 -13.90
N PRO A 92 8.43 5.40 -13.46
CA PRO A 92 9.81 5.46 -13.03
C PRO A 92 10.16 4.45 -11.92
N CYS A 93 9.30 4.28 -10.93
CA CYS A 93 9.49 3.31 -9.86
C CYS A 93 9.61 1.86 -10.41
N VAL A 94 8.77 1.49 -11.38
CA VAL A 94 8.84 0.18 -12.04
C VAL A 94 10.12 0.05 -12.88
N VAL A 95 10.58 1.14 -13.50
CA VAL A 95 11.87 1.18 -14.23
C VAL A 95 13.03 0.89 -13.29
N ASP A 96 13.02 1.47 -12.08
CA ASP A 96 14.06 1.22 -11.08
C ASP A 96 14.06 -0.26 -10.62
N LEU A 97 12.88 -0.85 -10.39
CA LEU A 97 12.78 -2.29 -10.11
C LEU A 97 13.34 -3.15 -11.25
N ALA A 98 13.10 -2.76 -12.52
CA ALA A 98 13.67 -3.45 -13.67
C ALA A 98 15.20 -3.31 -13.72
N ALA A 99 15.74 -2.11 -13.46
CA ALA A 99 17.18 -1.86 -13.38
C ALA A 99 17.83 -2.64 -12.23
N MET A 100 17.16 -2.77 -11.09
CA MET A 100 17.62 -3.61 -9.97
C MET A 100 17.71 -5.10 -10.37
N ARG A 101 16.76 -5.61 -11.18
CA ARG A 101 16.85 -6.97 -11.73
C ARG A 101 18.08 -7.17 -12.59
N ASP A 102 18.37 -6.23 -13.47
CA ASP A 102 19.57 -6.27 -14.30
C ASP A 102 20.86 -6.23 -13.45
N ALA A 103 20.89 -5.40 -12.42
CA ALA A 103 22.02 -5.31 -11.50
C ALA A 103 22.24 -6.62 -10.73
N VAL A 104 21.18 -7.22 -10.20
CA VAL A 104 21.26 -8.50 -9.48
C VAL A 104 21.77 -9.62 -10.40
N VAL A 105 21.32 -9.67 -11.64
CA VAL A 105 21.81 -10.66 -12.62
C VAL A 105 23.29 -10.46 -12.92
N LYS A 106 23.75 -9.21 -13.09
CA LYS A 106 25.18 -8.89 -13.27
C LYS A 106 26.04 -9.31 -12.06
N LEU A 107 25.47 -9.30 -10.86
CA LEU A 107 26.10 -9.76 -9.62
C LEU A 107 26.01 -11.28 -9.41
N GLY A 108 25.42 -12.03 -10.36
CA GLY A 108 25.28 -13.49 -10.29
C GLY A 108 24.03 -13.99 -9.56
N GLY A 109 23.12 -13.11 -9.18
CA GLY A 109 21.83 -13.44 -8.58
C GLY A 109 20.74 -13.73 -9.62
N LYS A 110 19.52 -13.94 -9.13
CA LYS A 110 18.34 -14.20 -9.97
C LYS A 110 17.46 -12.97 -10.04
N ALA A 111 17.00 -12.58 -11.23
CA ALA A 111 16.07 -11.46 -11.43
C ALA A 111 14.78 -11.57 -10.58
N SER A 112 14.27 -12.78 -10.36
CA SER A 112 13.09 -13.06 -9.56
C SER A 112 13.21 -12.72 -8.06
N GLN A 113 14.42 -12.41 -7.59
CA GLN A 113 14.64 -11.94 -6.22
C GLN A 113 14.17 -10.49 -6.01
N ILE A 114 14.06 -9.73 -7.10
CA ILE A 114 13.57 -8.34 -7.06
C ILE A 114 12.08 -8.31 -7.42
N ASN A 115 11.27 -7.98 -6.44
CA ASN A 115 9.83 -7.75 -6.53
C ASN A 115 9.45 -6.61 -5.58
N PRO A 116 8.32 -5.94 -5.77
CA PRO A 116 7.75 -5.09 -4.73
C PRO A 116 7.59 -5.86 -3.42
N LEU A 117 8.07 -5.31 -2.32
CA LEU A 117 7.92 -5.91 -0.99
C LEU A 117 6.48 -5.88 -0.49
N ILE A 118 5.70 -4.95 -1.03
CA ILE A 118 4.30 -4.70 -0.68
C ILE A 118 3.49 -4.72 -1.97
N PRO A 119 2.27 -5.29 -1.98
CA PRO A 119 1.40 -5.24 -3.13
C PRO A 119 1.25 -3.82 -3.69
N SER A 120 1.54 -3.63 -4.96
CA SER A 120 1.58 -2.32 -5.61
C SER A 120 0.63 -2.29 -6.79
N GLU A 121 -0.20 -1.25 -6.85
CA GLU A 121 -1.20 -1.04 -7.88
C GLU A 121 -0.93 0.30 -8.58
N LEU A 122 -0.70 0.27 -9.89
CA LEU A 122 -0.46 1.46 -10.70
C LEU A 122 -1.70 1.77 -11.54
N VAL A 123 -2.22 2.99 -11.43
CA VAL A 123 -3.35 3.46 -12.22
C VAL A 123 -2.86 4.41 -13.30
N ILE A 124 -3.26 4.13 -14.55
CA ILE A 124 -2.93 5.00 -15.69
C ILE A 124 -4.04 6.03 -15.83
N ASP A 125 -3.77 7.25 -15.40
CA ASP A 125 -4.75 8.33 -15.41
C ASP A 125 -4.17 9.74 -15.61
N HIS A 126 -3.08 10.09 -14.93
CA HIS A 126 -2.53 11.45 -14.94
C HIS A 126 -1.90 11.84 -16.28
N SER A 127 -1.43 10.89 -17.06
CA SER A 127 -0.84 11.12 -18.38
C SER A 127 -1.87 11.18 -19.50
N ILE A 128 -3.14 10.89 -19.22
CA ILE A 128 -4.19 10.88 -20.23
C ILE A 128 -4.48 12.29 -20.73
N GLN A 129 -4.53 12.45 -22.05
CA GLN A 129 -4.82 13.71 -22.71
C GLN A 129 -6.11 13.61 -23.53
N VAL A 130 -6.82 14.73 -23.64
CA VAL A 130 -7.98 14.87 -24.51
C VAL A 130 -7.55 15.61 -25.76
N ASP A 131 -7.42 14.88 -26.87
CA ASP A 131 -7.04 15.43 -28.18
C ASP A 131 -8.28 15.82 -29.00
N VAL A 132 -9.37 15.08 -28.87
CA VAL A 132 -10.64 15.28 -29.58
C VAL A 132 -11.77 15.43 -28.57
N PHE A 133 -12.66 16.40 -28.80
CA PHE A 133 -13.80 16.67 -27.89
C PHE A 133 -15.02 17.14 -28.69
N GLY A 134 -16.20 17.08 -28.05
CA GLY A 134 -17.45 17.62 -28.59
C GLY A 134 -18.07 16.78 -29.73
N THR A 135 -17.57 15.57 -30.00
CA THR A 135 -18.13 14.63 -31.00
C THR A 135 -18.50 13.30 -30.35
N ALA A 136 -19.42 12.56 -30.96
CA ALA A 136 -19.89 11.30 -30.42
C ALA A 136 -18.82 10.19 -30.36
N ASP A 137 -17.82 10.28 -31.21
CA ASP A 137 -16.70 9.33 -31.35
C ASP A 137 -15.44 9.78 -30.60
N ALA A 138 -15.49 10.92 -29.89
CA ALA A 138 -14.33 11.50 -29.22
C ALA A 138 -13.66 10.52 -28.23
N LEU A 139 -14.46 9.74 -27.47
CA LEU A 139 -13.94 8.76 -26.52
C LEU A 139 -13.09 7.69 -27.21
N ASP A 140 -13.60 7.12 -28.30
CA ASP A 140 -12.90 6.07 -29.05
C ASP A 140 -11.64 6.60 -29.75
N LEU A 141 -11.71 7.82 -30.29
CA LEU A 141 -10.56 8.47 -30.93
C LEU A 141 -9.45 8.75 -29.91
N ASN A 142 -9.78 9.35 -28.77
CA ASN A 142 -8.81 9.61 -27.71
C ASN A 142 -8.18 8.31 -27.20
N GLY A 143 -8.96 7.25 -27.04
CA GLY A 143 -8.44 5.95 -26.64
C GLY A 143 -7.42 5.38 -27.64
N ARG A 144 -7.66 5.48 -28.94
CA ARG A 144 -6.71 5.04 -29.97
C ARG A 144 -5.42 5.87 -29.97
N ILE A 145 -5.55 7.20 -29.89
CA ILE A 145 -4.41 8.12 -29.84
C ILE A 145 -3.56 7.84 -28.58
N GLU A 146 -4.21 7.60 -27.44
CA GLU A 146 -3.54 7.27 -26.18
C GLU A 146 -2.69 6.00 -26.30
N PHE A 147 -3.25 4.91 -26.83
CA PHE A 147 -2.53 3.65 -27.00
C PHE A 147 -1.41 3.75 -28.05
N GLU A 148 -1.59 4.51 -29.11
CA GLU A 148 -0.55 4.74 -30.12
C GLU A 148 0.60 5.57 -29.52
N ARG A 149 0.30 6.68 -28.87
CA ARG A 149 1.25 7.60 -28.24
C ARG A 149 2.11 6.91 -27.18
N ASN A 150 1.51 6.06 -26.36
CA ASN A 150 2.14 5.44 -25.20
C ASN A 150 2.45 3.95 -25.38
N ARG A 151 2.55 3.49 -26.60
CA ARG A 151 2.72 2.06 -26.96
C ARG A 151 3.89 1.40 -26.21
N GLU A 152 5.05 2.05 -26.15
CA GLU A 152 6.23 1.50 -25.49
C GLU A 152 6.02 1.41 -23.98
N ARG A 153 5.49 2.45 -23.36
CA ARG A 153 5.18 2.49 -21.93
C ARG A 153 4.19 1.39 -21.55
N TYR A 154 3.15 1.19 -22.32
CA TYR A 154 2.15 0.15 -22.06
C TYR A 154 2.70 -1.26 -22.27
N ALA A 155 3.57 -1.45 -23.24
CA ALA A 155 4.27 -2.72 -23.43
C ALA A 155 5.17 -3.03 -22.22
N PHE A 156 5.89 -2.03 -21.69
CA PHE A 156 6.71 -2.13 -20.50
C PHE A 156 5.88 -2.47 -19.26
N LEU A 157 4.79 -1.75 -19.01
CA LEU A 157 3.91 -2.00 -17.85
C LEU A 157 3.26 -3.40 -17.94
N ARG A 158 2.86 -3.84 -19.13
CA ARG A 158 2.34 -5.20 -19.35
C ARG A 158 3.40 -6.27 -19.06
N TRP A 159 4.65 -6.02 -19.42
CA TRP A 159 5.76 -6.86 -19.04
C TRP A 159 5.92 -6.87 -17.50
N GLY A 160 5.89 -5.71 -16.86
CA GLY A 160 6.03 -5.57 -15.39
C GLY A 160 5.00 -6.41 -14.63
N GLN A 161 3.73 -6.38 -15.04
CA GLN A 161 2.68 -7.21 -14.42
C GLN A 161 2.94 -8.72 -14.50
N LYS A 162 3.70 -9.17 -15.50
CA LYS A 162 4.05 -10.59 -15.66
C LYS A 162 5.36 -10.93 -14.97
N ALA A 163 6.25 -9.97 -14.86
CA ALA A 163 7.58 -10.15 -14.35
C ALA A 163 7.66 -10.00 -12.83
N PHE A 164 6.88 -9.11 -12.24
CA PHE A 164 6.89 -8.82 -10.82
C PHE A 164 5.70 -9.46 -10.11
N ASP A 165 5.98 -10.17 -9.03
CA ASP A 165 4.95 -10.62 -8.10
C ASP A 165 4.40 -9.42 -7.31
N GLY A 166 3.09 -9.40 -7.09
CA GLY A 166 2.45 -8.33 -6.31
C GLY A 166 2.30 -6.99 -7.04
N PHE A 167 2.54 -6.93 -8.35
CA PHE A 167 2.36 -5.71 -9.15
C PHE A 167 1.16 -5.82 -10.10
N ARG A 168 0.28 -4.81 -10.09
CA ARG A 168 -0.89 -4.70 -10.97
C ARG A 168 -0.96 -3.33 -11.62
N VAL A 169 -1.52 -3.28 -12.84
CA VAL A 169 -1.79 -2.04 -13.56
C VAL A 169 -3.28 -1.95 -13.89
N VAL A 170 -3.89 -0.83 -13.54
CA VAL A 170 -5.23 -0.44 -13.98
C VAL A 170 -5.07 0.32 -15.29
N PRO A 171 -5.68 -0.16 -16.38
CA PRO A 171 -5.49 0.43 -17.71
C PRO A 171 -6.13 1.83 -17.82
N PRO A 172 -5.77 2.62 -18.87
CA PRO A 172 -6.42 3.90 -19.13
C PRO A 172 -7.93 3.74 -19.34
N ASN A 173 -8.67 4.83 -19.22
CA ASN A 173 -10.14 4.90 -19.33
C ASN A 173 -10.90 4.10 -18.26
N THR A 174 -10.27 3.81 -17.11
CA THR A 174 -10.87 3.03 -16.00
C THR A 174 -11.17 3.91 -14.78
N GLY A 175 -11.03 5.21 -14.91
CA GLY A 175 -11.26 6.20 -13.86
C GLY A 175 -9.98 6.69 -13.20
N ILE A 176 -10.07 7.88 -12.62
CA ILE A 176 -8.96 8.55 -11.94
C ILE A 176 -8.58 7.80 -10.65
N VAL A 177 -7.28 7.79 -10.32
CA VAL A 177 -6.73 7.02 -9.21
C VAL A 177 -7.33 7.42 -7.85
N HIS A 178 -7.41 8.72 -7.55
CA HIS A 178 -7.74 9.21 -6.21
C HIS A 178 -9.24 9.48 -5.97
N GLN A 179 -10.11 9.15 -6.91
CA GLN A 179 -11.56 9.24 -6.73
C GLN A 179 -12.23 7.88 -6.95
N VAL A 180 -12.05 7.30 -8.14
CA VAL A 180 -12.70 6.05 -8.52
C VAL A 180 -11.91 4.84 -8.06
N ASN A 181 -10.61 4.77 -8.45
CA ASN A 181 -9.81 3.57 -8.20
C ASN A 181 -9.35 3.44 -6.75
N LEU A 182 -9.14 4.54 -6.06
CA LEU A 182 -8.74 4.52 -4.64
C LEU A 182 -9.75 3.73 -3.79
N GLU A 183 -11.05 3.98 -3.98
CA GLU A 183 -12.13 3.25 -3.29
C GLU A 183 -12.35 1.86 -3.88
N ASN A 184 -12.32 1.72 -5.22
CA ASN A 184 -12.56 0.43 -5.90
C ASN A 184 -11.50 -0.62 -5.55
N LEU A 185 -10.26 -0.20 -5.32
CA LEU A 185 -9.15 -1.07 -4.95
C LEU A 185 -9.05 -1.30 -3.42
N ALA A 186 -9.77 -0.53 -2.62
CA ALA A 186 -9.75 -0.66 -1.16
C ALA A 186 -10.44 -1.95 -0.70
N ARG A 187 -9.83 -2.57 0.30
CA ARG A 187 -10.34 -3.83 0.87
C ARG A 187 -10.86 -3.68 2.30
N VAL A 188 -10.58 -2.57 2.95
CA VAL A 188 -10.86 -2.23 4.35
C VAL A 188 -10.16 -3.19 5.33
N VAL A 189 -10.30 -4.48 5.11
CA VAL A 189 -9.56 -5.54 5.82
C VAL A 189 -8.76 -6.34 4.81
N MET A 190 -7.46 -6.43 5.04
CA MET A 190 -6.52 -7.24 4.27
C MET A 190 -6.35 -8.60 4.92
N THR A 191 -6.05 -9.59 4.08
CA THR A 191 -5.59 -10.90 4.54
C THR A 191 -4.29 -11.26 3.85
N GLY A 192 -3.41 -11.95 4.56
CA GLY A 192 -2.13 -12.42 4.03
C GLY A 192 -1.63 -13.63 4.79
N ASP A 193 -0.63 -14.30 4.25
CA ASP A 193 0.09 -15.36 4.94
C ASP A 193 1.40 -14.78 5.53
N ARG A 194 1.69 -15.14 6.77
CA ARG A 194 2.96 -14.83 7.43
C ARG A 194 3.40 -16.05 8.24
N ASP A 195 4.54 -16.57 7.91
CA ASP A 195 5.14 -17.75 8.57
C ASP A 195 4.19 -18.98 8.57
N GLY A 196 3.35 -19.14 7.53
CA GLY A 196 2.37 -20.22 7.40
C GLY A 196 1.07 -20.00 8.18
N GLU A 197 0.86 -18.82 8.75
CA GLU A 197 -0.38 -18.42 9.41
C GLU A 197 -1.16 -17.41 8.57
N ALA A 198 -2.48 -17.63 8.44
CA ALA A 198 -3.37 -16.65 7.81
C ALA A 198 -3.60 -15.48 8.78
N TRP A 199 -3.28 -14.27 8.34
CA TRP A 199 -3.47 -13.02 9.10
C TRP A 199 -4.59 -12.19 8.53
N ALA A 200 -5.31 -11.47 9.42
CA ALA A 200 -6.23 -10.41 9.06
C ALA A 200 -5.78 -9.10 9.72
N TYR A 201 -5.78 -8.00 8.97
CA TYR A 201 -5.29 -6.71 9.42
C TYR A 201 -5.97 -5.57 8.66
N PRO A 202 -5.96 -4.34 9.20
CA PRO A 202 -6.51 -3.17 8.51
C PRO A 202 -5.83 -2.92 7.16
N ASP A 203 -6.63 -2.56 6.15
CA ASP A 203 -6.09 -1.98 4.92
C ASP A 203 -5.46 -0.62 5.26
N THR A 204 -4.25 -0.42 4.80
CA THR A 204 -3.54 0.85 4.87
C THR A 204 -2.83 1.07 3.54
N VAL A 205 -2.86 2.28 3.02
CA VAL A 205 -2.32 2.58 1.71
C VAL A 205 -1.29 3.71 1.76
N PHE A 206 -0.16 3.47 1.13
CA PHE A 206 0.81 4.51 0.81
C PHE A 206 0.65 4.87 -0.67
N GLY A 207 0.52 6.13 -0.98
CA GLY A 207 0.35 6.60 -2.36
C GLY A 207 1.36 7.66 -2.76
N THR A 208 1.76 7.64 -4.02
CA THR A 208 2.69 8.62 -4.61
C THR A 208 2.00 9.94 -4.99
N ASP A 209 0.88 10.26 -4.36
CA ASP A 209 0.15 11.50 -4.54
C ASP A 209 -0.46 11.95 -3.20
N SER A 210 -0.48 13.25 -2.94
CA SER A 210 -1.03 13.85 -1.72
C SER A 210 -2.52 13.54 -1.51
N HIS A 211 -3.29 13.30 -2.58
CA HIS A 211 -4.71 12.96 -2.53
C HIS A 211 -4.99 11.52 -2.04
N THR A 212 -3.99 10.68 -1.86
CA THR A 212 -4.16 9.32 -1.31
C THR A 212 -4.86 9.33 0.05
N THR A 213 -4.70 10.39 0.83
CA THR A 213 -5.38 10.57 2.12
C THR A 213 -6.90 10.64 2.02
N MET A 214 -7.49 10.88 0.84
CA MET A 214 -8.95 10.89 0.62
C MET A 214 -9.61 9.56 0.94
N ILE A 215 -8.87 8.44 0.90
CA ILE A 215 -9.37 7.11 1.25
C ILE A 215 -9.84 7.02 2.71
N ASN A 216 -9.44 7.98 3.54
CA ASN A 216 -9.91 8.08 4.91
C ASN A 216 -11.45 8.22 5.00
N GLY A 217 -12.11 8.67 3.94
CA GLY A 217 -13.57 8.72 3.84
C GLY A 217 -14.27 7.36 4.02
N ILE A 218 -13.58 6.25 3.74
CA ILE A 218 -14.07 4.87 3.95
C ILE A 218 -13.37 4.17 5.12
N GLY A 219 -12.69 4.93 5.98
CA GLY A 219 -12.05 4.41 7.20
C GLY A 219 -10.71 3.71 6.98
N VAL A 220 -10.08 3.86 5.82
CA VAL A 220 -8.74 3.34 5.54
C VAL A 220 -7.69 4.43 5.81
N LEU A 221 -6.61 4.09 6.51
CA LEU A 221 -5.49 5.01 6.71
C LEU A 221 -4.68 5.11 5.41
N GLY A 222 -4.70 6.30 4.82
CA GLY A 222 -3.92 6.63 3.63
C GLY A 222 -2.80 7.62 3.97
N TRP A 223 -1.60 7.34 3.47
CA TRP A 223 -0.45 8.23 3.53
C TRP A 223 -0.12 8.70 2.11
N GLY A 224 -0.29 9.99 1.86
CA GLY A 224 -0.01 10.59 0.57
C GLY A 224 1.32 11.34 0.60
N VAL A 225 2.22 10.98 -0.30
CA VAL A 225 3.45 11.71 -0.56
C VAL A 225 3.28 12.42 -1.88
N GLY A 226 3.60 13.70 -1.97
CA GLY A 226 3.63 14.42 -3.24
C GLY A 226 4.57 13.75 -4.23
N GLY A 227 4.55 14.18 -5.49
CA GLY A 227 5.41 13.58 -6.52
C GLY A 227 6.86 13.49 -6.05
N ILE A 228 7.36 12.27 -6.08
CA ILE A 228 8.76 11.95 -5.73
C ILE A 228 9.62 12.19 -6.97
#